data_455ba3f3b31b904fdda52941c6ae7d2b
#
_entry.id   455ba3f3b31b904fdda52941c6ae7d2b
#
_cell.length_a   1.000
_cell.length_b   1.000
_cell.length_c   1.000
_cell.angle_alpha   90.00
_cell.angle_beta   90.00
_cell.angle_gamma   90.00
#
_symmetry.space_group_name_H-M   'P 1'
#
loop_
_entity.id
_entity.type
_entity.pdbx_description
1 polymer ?
#
loop_
_entity_poly.entity_id
_entity_poly.type
_entity_poly.pdbx_seq_one_letter_code
_entity_poly.pdbx_strand_id
1 'polypeptide(L)'
;MERAVEKQQMVAERDEDFDAIAVVDDDLEAAVQVFYVRRGRVVGRKGLIVDKVEDLTSSGLQHRIVELLYGEDPVLGTPPSILVDVEPDRVEVVEEWLSGRRGTKVSVRVPKRGDKKALLETARQNAKEEFTRHRMKRAADHNSRSRALTEIQDALGLPEAPLRIECYDMAHLHGTDYVGSMVVMEDGLPAKREYRRFKIKTVHGNDDYAAMREVLTRRLSAYVRERDEMLDEEKARPRRFAYPPQLLIVDGGRGQLAVARDVVNELGLDAEIPVAALAKKFEEVFVPGSDTPVVFARGSEGLFMLQRIRDEAHRFANTFHRELRSKRMTTGSLAGIPGLGEARQKKLIKAMGGVKAIKAASLDDLLAVTWLPDQIARAIHQRFNGSADESVEEPRS
;
A
#
# COMPACT_ATOMS: atom_id res chain seq x y z
N MET A 1 5.84 -16.85 -33.97
CA MET A 1 4.38 -16.77 -33.71
C MET A 1 3.93 -18.09 -33.07
N GLU A 2 4.14 -18.25 -31.78
CA GLU A 2 3.55 -19.37 -31.02
C GLU A 2 2.38 -18.81 -30.22
N ARG A 3 1.17 -19.08 -30.69
CA ARG A 3 -0.04 -18.98 -29.90
C ARG A 3 0.02 -20.07 -28.84
N ALA A 4 0.31 -19.71 -27.60
CA ALA A 4 0.06 -20.59 -26.47
C ALA A 4 -1.43 -20.95 -26.50
N VAL A 5 -1.73 -22.19 -26.81
CA VAL A 5 -3.04 -22.79 -26.62
C VAL A 5 -3.24 -22.88 -25.12
N GLU A 6 -3.86 -21.85 -24.51
CA GLU A 6 -4.35 -21.95 -23.15
C GLU A 6 -5.26 -23.17 -23.06
N LYS A 7 -4.85 -24.15 -22.28
CA LYS A 7 -5.67 -25.29 -21.91
C LYS A 7 -6.99 -24.75 -21.35
N GLN A 8 -8.10 -24.95 -22.07
CA GLN A 8 -9.42 -24.67 -21.56
C GLN A 8 -9.61 -25.49 -20.27
N GLN A 9 -9.45 -24.86 -19.13
CA GLN A 9 -9.70 -25.51 -17.85
C GLN A 9 -11.20 -25.68 -17.69
N MET A 10 -11.65 -26.91 -17.48
CA MET A 10 -12.99 -27.19 -16.96
C MET A 10 -13.08 -26.62 -15.55
N VAL A 11 -14.00 -25.70 -15.34
CA VAL A 11 -14.15 -24.92 -14.09
C VAL A 11 -15.29 -25.47 -13.23
N ALA A 12 -16.12 -26.35 -13.74
CA ALA A 12 -17.17 -27.00 -12.99
C ALA A 12 -17.40 -28.41 -13.50
N GLU A 13 -17.64 -29.37 -12.60
CA GLU A 13 -18.03 -30.77 -12.95
C GLU A 13 -19.42 -30.87 -13.63
N ARG A 14 -20.17 -29.75 -13.64
CA ARG A 14 -21.52 -29.68 -14.24
C ARG A 14 -21.52 -28.71 -15.41
N ASP A 15 -22.37 -29.01 -16.39
CA ASP A 15 -22.63 -28.24 -17.62
C ASP A 15 -23.39 -26.92 -17.27
N GLU A 16 -22.78 -26.04 -16.47
CA GLU A 16 -23.42 -24.83 -15.95
C GLU A 16 -22.95 -23.58 -16.70
N ASP A 17 -23.88 -22.65 -16.91
CA ASP A 17 -23.63 -21.32 -17.46
C ASP A 17 -23.63 -20.27 -16.34
N PHE A 18 -22.56 -19.51 -16.24
CA PHE A 18 -22.48 -18.38 -15.34
C PHE A 18 -21.41 -17.37 -15.77
N ASP A 19 -21.49 -16.15 -15.26
CA ASP A 19 -20.42 -15.16 -15.36
C ASP A 19 -19.83 -14.91 -13.97
N ALA A 20 -18.50 -14.75 -13.89
CA ALA A 20 -17.82 -14.42 -12.65
C ALA A 20 -17.21 -13.01 -12.79
N ILE A 21 -17.63 -12.08 -11.92
CA ILE A 21 -17.27 -10.68 -11.96
C ILE A 21 -16.53 -10.35 -10.69
N ALA A 22 -15.26 -9.98 -10.82
CA ALA A 22 -14.41 -9.51 -9.73
C ALA A 22 -14.09 -8.04 -9.92
N VAL A 23 -14.05 -7.31 -8.79
CA VAL A 23 -13.79 -5.87 -8.76
C VAL A 23 -12.66 -5.58 -7.80
N VAL A 24 -11.72 -4.76 -8.23
CA VAL A 24 -10.67 -4.17 -7.39
C VAL A 24 -10.68 -2.68 -7.64
N ASP A 25 -10.84 -1.90 -6.59
CA ASP A 25 -10.98 -0.45 -6.69
C ASP A 25 -10.06 0.31 -5.73
N ASP A 26 -9.88 1.57 -6.02
CA ASP A 26 -9.46 2.63 -5.10
C ASP A 26 -10.53 3.72 -5.04
N ASP A 27 -10.18 4.88 -4.53
CA ASP A 27 -11.15 5.97 -4.35
C ASP A 27 -11.62 6.60 -5.67
N LEU A 28 -10.86 6.45 -6.76
CA LEU A 28 -11.13 7.11 -8.06
C LEU A 28 -11.51 6.15 -9.19
N GLU A 29 -10.93 4.96 -9.22
CA GLU A 29 -11.09 4.01 -10.32
C GLU A 29 -11.40 2.61 -9.79
N ALA A 30 -11.99 1.80 -10.65
CA ALA A 30 -12.18 0.37 -10.42
C ALA A 30 -11.73 -0.44 -11.63
N ALA A 31 -11.00 -1.52 -11.39
CA ALA A 31 -10.71 -2.55 -12.37
C ALA A 31 -11.70 -3.70 -12.22
N VAL A 32 -12.33 -4.05 -13.30
CA VAL A 32 -13.30 -5.13 -13.38
C VAL A 32 -12.78 -6.23 -14.26
N GLN A 33 -12.83 -7.46 -13.79
CA GLN A 33 -12.55 -8.65 -14.58
C GLN A 33 -13.76 -9.54 -14.61
N VAL A 34 -14.19 -9.92 -15.83
CA VAL A 34 -15.30 -10.83 -16.07
C VAL A 34 -14.78 -12.09 -16.73
N PHE A 35 -15.15 -13.26 -16.20
CA PHE A 35 -15.03 -14.53 -16.89
C PHE A 35 -16.40 -15.03 -17.30
N TYR A 36 -16.54 -15.34 -18.58
CA TYR A 36 -17.75 -15.91 -19.16
C TYR A 36 -17.61 -17.42 -19.17
N VAL A 37 -18.48 -18.12 -18.45
CA VAL A 37 -18.49 -19.59 -18.38
C VAL A 37 -19.75 -20.11 -19.05
N ARG A 38 -19.57 -20.98 -20.01
CA ARG A 38 -20.67 -21.66 -20.71
C ARG A 38 -20.37 -23.16 -20.76
N ARG A 39 -21.35 -23.97 -20.40
CA ARG A 39 -21.22 -25.43 -20.30
C ARG A 39 -20.00 -25.85 -19.47
N GLY A 40 -19.83 -25.20 -18.30
CA GLY A 40 -18.72 -25.49 -17.39
C GLY A 40 -17.33 -25.06 -17.85
N ARG A 41 -17.20 -24.36 -19.00
CA ARG A 41 -15.92 -23.93 -19.57
C ARG A 41 -15.83 -22.41 -19.69
N VAL A 42 -14.67 -21.84 -19.43
CA VAL A 42 -14.41 -20.43 -19.71
C VAL A 42 -14.34 -20.22 -21.21
N VAL A 43 -15.32 -19.50 -21.75
CA VAL A 43 -15.42 -19.21 -23.21
C VAL A 43 -14.88 -17.83 -23.55
N GLY A 44 -14.68 -16.96 -22.55
CA GLY A 44 -14.14 -15.63 -22.76
C GLY A 44 -13.85 -14.91 -21.46
N ARG A 45 -13.11 -13.82 -21.60
CA ARG A 45 -12.82 -12.87 -20.49
C ARG A 45 -12.90 -11.44 -21.00
N LYS A 46 -13.28 -10.52 -20.10
CA LYS A 46 -13.30 -9.06 -20.36
C LYS A 46 -12.73 -8.35 -19.15
N GLY A 47 -11.71 -7.53 -19.38
CA GLY A 47 -11.19 -6.58 -18.41
C GLY A 47 -11.59 -5.17 -18.80
N LEU A 48 -11.91 -4.32 -17.82
CA LEU A 48 -12.18 -2.90 -18.05
C LEU A 48 -11.76 -2.09 -16.81
N ILE A 49 -11.39 -0.83 -17.04
CA ILE A 49 -11.19 0.15 -16.00
C ILE A 49 -12.38 1.11 -16.05
N VAL A 50 -12.92 1.43 -14.90
CA VAL A 50 -14.09 2.31 -14.73
C VAL A 50 -13.73 3.42 -13.76
N ASP A 51 -13.99 4.68 -14.16
CA ASP A 51 -13.86 5.83 -13.28
C ASP A 51 -15.03 5.85 -12.28
N LYS A 52 -14.74 6.05 -11.01
CA LYS A 52 -15.75 6.24 -9.96
C LYS A 52 -16.18 7.70 -9.94
N VAL A 53 -17.37 7.96 -10.47
CA VAL A 53 -17.94 9.32 -10.54
C VAL A 53 -18.51 9.76 -9.19
N GLU A 54 -18.86 8.80 -8.33
CA GLU A 54 -19.48 9.01 -7.01
C GLU A 54 -18.80 8.16 -5.95
N ASP A 55 -18.91 8.56 -4.67
CA ASP A 55 -18.49 7.73 -3.55
C ASP A 55 -19.49 6.59 -3.36
N LEU A 56 -19.16 5.46 -3.93
CA LEU A 56 -19.97 4.25 -3.82
C LEU A 56 -19.37 3.31 -2.75
N THR A 57 -20.27 2.72 -1.96
CA THR A 57 -19.90 1.54 -1.16
C THR A 57 -19.49 0.40 -2.07
N SER A 58 -18.78 -0.62 -1.57
CA SER A 58 -18.42 -1.79 -2.37
C SER A 58 -19.66 -2.47 -2.96
N SER A 59 -20.78 -2.52 -2.24
CA SER A 59 -22.07 -3.03 -2.72
C SER A 59 -22.71 -2.15 -3.79
N GLY A 60 -22.64 -0.82 -3.63
CA GLY A 60 -23.12 0.14 -4.64
C GLY A 60 -22.28 0.10 -5.92
N LEU A 61 -20.96 -0.02 -5.78
CA LEU A 61 -20.06 -0.18 -6.92
C LEU A 61 -20.34 -1.50 -7.68
N GLN A 62 -20.56 -2.59 -6.95
CA GLN A 62 -20.90 -3.88 -7.56
C GLN A 62 -22.24 -3.80 -8.30
N HIS A 63 -23.23 -3.11 -7.74
CA HIS A 63 -24.51 -2.84 -8.40
C HIS A 63 -24.30 -2.10 -9.73
N ARG A 64 -23.56 -0.99 -9.69
CA ARG A 64 -23.27 -0.16 -10.88
C ARG A 64 -22.52 -0.91 -11.96
N ILE A 65 -21.58 -1.78 -11.57
CA ILE A 65 -20.84 -2.62 -12.52
C ILE A 65 -21.76 -3.64 -13.19
N VAL A 66 -22.67 -4.28 -12.46
CA VAL A 66 -23.67 -5.18 -13.05
C VAL A 66 -24.58 -4.43 -14.02
N GLU A 67 -25.05 -3.23 -13.67
CA GLU A 67 -25.81 -2.41 -14.61
C GLU A 67 -25.00 -2.06 -15.88
N LEU A 68 -23.73 -1.68 -15.72
CA LEU A 68 -22.86 -1.36 -16.86
C LEU A 68 -22.65 -2.55 -17.79
N LEU A 69 -22.46 -3.75 -17.22
CA LEU A 69 -22.17 -4.96 -18.01
C LEU A 69 -23.38 -5.52 -18.73
N TYR A 70 -24.58 -5.36 -18.16
CA TYR A 70 -25.82 -5.95 -18.66
C TYR A 70 -26.87 -4.90 -19.08
N GLY A 71 -26.54 -3.62 -19.01
CA GLY A 71 -27.41 -2.52 -19.45
C GLY A 71 -27.71 -2.53 -20.95
N GLU A 72 -26.69 -2.88 -21.74
CA GLU A 72 -26.84 -3.24 -23.16
C GLU A 72 -26.93 -4.75 -23.30
N ASP A 73 -27.37 -5.25 -24.46
CA ASP A 73 -27.45 -6.70 -24.69
C ASP A 73 -26.06 -7.32 -24.79
N PRO A 74 -25.64 -8.14 -23.82
CA PRO A 74 -24.31 -8.72 -23.86
C PRO A 74 -24.20 -9.76 -24.98
N VAL A 75 -23.05 -9.76 -25.68
CA VAL A 75 -22.79 -10.64 -26.85
C VAL A 75 -23.05 -12.12 -26.55
N LEU A 76 -22.77 -12.58 -25.32
CA LEU A 76 -22.97 -13.95 -24.87
C LEU A 76 -24.31 -14.19 -24.14
N GLY A 77 -25.19 -13.17 -24.15
CA GLY A 77 -26.45 -13.18 -23.42
C GLY A 77 -26.27 -13.15 -21.90
N THR A 78 -27.37 -12.92 -21.18
CA THR A 78 -27.37 -12.97 -19.71
C THR A 78 -27.42 -14.42 -19.23
N PRO A 79 -26.45 -14.88 -18.39
CA PRO A 79 -26.45 -16.27 -17.90
C PRO A 79 -27.50 -16.47 -16.77
N PRO A 80 -27.83 -17.69 -16.39
CA PRO A 80 -28.74 -17.98 -15.28
C PRO A 80 -28.14 -17.63 -13.90
N SER A 81 -26.82 -17.47 -13.81
CA SER A 81 -26.13 -17.13 -12.56
C SER A 81 -24.99 -16.15 -12.80
N ILE A 82 -24.87 -15.15 -11.93
CA ILE A 82 -23.76 -14.20 -11.89
C ILE A 82 -23.08 -14.34 -10.54
N LEU A 83 -21.78 -14.60 -10.55
CA LEU A 83 -20.95 -14.70 -9.35
C LEU A 83 -20.23 -13.38 -9.15
N VAL A 84 -20.27 -12.86 -7.93
CA VAL A 84 -19.69 -11.55 -7.56
C VAL A 84 -18.88 -11.69 -6.28
N ASP A 85 -17.92 -10.77 -6.05
CA ASP A 85 -17.12 -10.73 -4.81
C ASP A 85 -17.88 -10.14 -3.64
N VAL A 86 -18.71 -9.13 -3.93
CA VAL A 86 -19.53 -8.43 -2.95
C VAL A 86 -20.96 -8.44 -3.46
N GLU A 87 -21.91 -8.68 -2.57
CA GLU A 87 -23.33 -8.64 -2.90
C GLU A 87 -23.73 -7.21 -3.30
N PRO A 88 -24.34 -7.00 -4.46
CA PRO A 88 -24.76 -5.66 -4.87
C PRO A 88 -25.88 -5.13 -3.98
N ASP A 89 -25.95 -3.82 -3.85
CA ASP A 89 -27.06 -3.16 -3.17
C ASP A 89 -28.39 -3.55 -3.85
N ARG A 90 -29.41 -3.87 -3.03
CA ARG A 90 -30.74 -4.29 -3.49
C ARG A 90 -30.66 -5.47 -4.48
N VAL A 91 -29.96 -6.51 -4.10
CA VAL A 91 -29.71 -7.69 -4.96
C VAL A 91 -30.99 -8.26 -5.59
N GLU A 92 -32.12 -8.24 -4.88
CA GLU A 92 -33.41 -8.71 -5.35
C GLU A 92 -33.89 -7.91 -6.58
N VAL A 93 -33.69 -6.58 -6.57
CA VAL A 93 -34.05 -5.69 -7.70
C VAL A 93 -33.17 -5.98 -8.91
N VAL A 94 -31.88 -6.21 -8.67
CA VAL A 94 -30.92 -6.58 -9.72
C VAL A 94 -31.29 -7.92 -10.33
N GLU A 95 -31.63 -8.92 -9.52
CA GLU A 95 -32.05 -10.26 -10.01
C GLU A 95 -33.37 -10.18 -10.80
N GLU A 96 -34.34 -9.38 -10.34
CA GLU A 96 -35.60 -9.16 -11.05
C GLU A 96 -35.37 -8.49 -12.41
N TRP A 97 -34.59 -7.43 -12.45
CA TRP A 97 -34.22 -6.72 -13.68
C TRP A 97 -33.50 -7.63 -14.69
N LEU A 98 -32.51 -8.40 -14.24
CA LEU A 98 -31.78 -9.35 -15.08
C LEU A 98 -32.68 -10.49 -15.57
N SER A 99 -33.59 -10.97 -14.71
CA SER A 99 -34.53 -12.02 -15.04
C SER A 99 -35.56 -11.56 -16.10
N GLY A 100 -36.02 -10.31 -16.00
CA GLY A 100 -36.87 -9.66 -16.98
C GLY A 100 -36.21 -9.58 -18.37
N ARG A 101 -34.92 -9.21 -18.40
CA ARG A 101 -34.15 -9.13 -19.66
C ARG A 101 -33.87 -10.51 -20.26
N ARG A 102 -33.60 -11.49 -19.42
CA ARG A 102 -33.33 -12.87 -19.88
C ARG A 102 -34.60 -13.65 -20.24
N GLY A 103 -35.76 -13.27 -19.71
CA GLY A 103 -37.01 -14.03 -19.84
C GLY A 103 -37.11 -15.27 -18.93
N THR A 104 -36.11 -15.55 -18.11
CA THR A 104 -36.04 -16.63 -17.12
C THR A 104 -35.22 -16.20 -15.91
N LYS A 105 -35.38 -16.89 -14.78
CA LYS A 105 -34.75 -16.51 -13.52
C LYS A 105 -33.21 -16.39 -13.63
N VAL A 106 -32.69 -15.29 -13.11
CA VAL A 106 -31.26 -15.05 -12.94
C VAL A 106 -30.98 -14.88 -11.43
N SER A 107 -29.84 -15.42 -10.96
CA SER A 107 -29.38 -15.27 -9.58
C SER A 107 -28.03 -14.60 -9.51
N VAL A 108 -27.84 -13.67 -8.56
CA VAL A 108 -26.57 -13.02 -8.24
C VAL A 108 -26.08 -13.56 -6.90
N ARG A 109 -24.86 -14.11 -6.85
CA ARG A 109 -24.37 -14.81 -5.66
C ARG A 109 -22.90 -14.56 -5.38
N VAL A 110 -22.56 -14.54 -4.10
CA VAL A 110 -21.16 -14.59 -3.61
C VAL A 110 -20.79 -16.05 -3.30
N PRO A 111 -19.92 -16.70 -4.08
CA PRO A 111 -19.54 -18.09 -3.85
C PRO A 111 -18.66 -18.21 -2.60
N LYS A 112 -19.03 -19.11 -1.69
CA LYS A 112 -18.31 -19.29 -0.40
C LYS A 112 -17.21 -20.34 -0.46
N ARG A 113 -17.29 -21.31 -1.38
CA ARG A 113 -16.35 -22.45 -1.48
C ARG A 113 -16.38 -23.11 -2.88
N GLY A 114 -15.40 -23.97 -3.14
CA GLY A 114 -15.31 -24.78 -4.39
C GLY A 114 -14.78 -23.99 -5.57
N ASP A 115 -14.88 -24.60 -6.78
CA ASP A 115 -14.28 -24.11 -8.01
C ASP A 115 -14.79 -22.72 -8.44
N LYS A 116 -16.05 -22.42 -8.15
CA LYS A 116 -16.64 -21.09 -8.41
C LYS A 116 -15.95 -19.99 -7.60
N LYS A 117 -15.59 -20.26 -6.33
CA LYS A 117 -14.82 -19.33 -5.51
C LYS A 117 -13.40 -19.19 -6.05
N ALA A 118 -12.75 -20.29 -6.39
CA ALA A 118 -11.40 -20.27 -6.94
C ALA A 118 -11.32 -19.49 -8.26
N LEU A 119 -12.33 -19.64 -9.15
CA LEU A 119 -12.41 -18.87 -10.38
C LEU A 119 -12.60 -17.39 -10.12
N LEU A 120 -13.45 -17.01 -9.16
CA LEU A 120 -13.66 -15.61 -8.78
C LEU A 120 -12.40 -14.99 -8.18
N GLU A 121 -11.64 -15.74 -7.35
CA GLU A 121 -10.35 -15.31 -6.84
C GLU A 121 -9.33 -15.11 -7.97
N THR A 122 -9.34 -15.98 -8.99
CA THR A 122 -8.50 -15.81 -10.19
C THR A 122 -8.91 -14.54 -10.96
N ALA A 123 -10.22 -14.30 -11.14
CA ALA A 123 -10.70 -13.05 -11.74
C ALA A 123 -10.26 -11.82 -10.94
N ARG A 124 -10.33 -11.88 -9.60
CA ARG A 124 -9.87 -10.80 -8.73
C ARG A 124 -8.37 -10.55 -8.83
N GLN A 125 -7.56 -11.60 -8.90
CA GLN A 125 -6.13 -11.47 -9.11
C GLN A 125 -5.82 -10.81 -10.46
N ASN A 126 -6.52 -11.20 -11.53
CA ASN A 126 -6.36 -10.59 -12.85
C ASN A 126 -6.78 -9.11 -12.85
N ALA A 127 -7.89 -8.77 -12.18
CA ALA A 127 -8.31 -7.38 -12.01
C ALA A 127 -7.24 -6.56 -11.31
N LYS A 128 -6.63 -7.09 -10.24
CA LYS A 128 -5.56 -6.44 -9.49
C LYS A 128 -4.30 -6.22 -10.34
N GLU A 129 -3.92 -7.18 -11.14
CA GLU A 129 -2.76 -7.07 -12.04
C GLU A 129 -3.01 -6.04 -13.14
N GLU A 130 -4.20 -6.05 -13.75
CA GLU A 130 -4.58 -5.07 -14.76
C GLU A 130 -4.64 -3.66 -14.18
N PHE A 131 -5.20 -3.49 -12.98
CA PHE A 131 -5.26 -2.22 -12.27
C PHE A 131 -3.85 -1.68 -11.97
N THR A 132 -2.96 -2.54 -11.50
CA THR A 132 -1.56 -2.18 -11.26
C THR A 132 -0.86 -1.75 -12.55
N ARG A 133 -1.08 -2.48 -13.64
CA ARG A 133 -0.51 -2.17 -14.96
C ARG A 133 -1.04 -0.84 -15.51
N HIS A 134 -2.35 -0.61 -15.39
CA HIS A 134 -2.99 0.65 -15.78
C HIS A 134 -2.38 1.84 -15.03
N ARG A 135 -2.28 1.74 -13.70
CA ARG A 135 -1.68 2.79 -12.85
C ARG A 135 -0.20 3.05 -13.21
N MET A 136 0.58 1.99 -13.50
CA MET A 136 1.98 2.16 -13.91
C MET A 136 2.10 2.84 -15.28
N LYS A 137 1.26 2.45 -16.24
CA LYS A 137 1.24 3.07 -17.58
C LYS A 137 0.89 4.54 -17.50
N ARG A 138 -0.17 4.89 -16.78
CA ARG A 138 -0.60 6.28 -16.57
C ARG A 138 0.49 7.11 -15.87
N ALA A 139 1.17 6.52 -14.90
CA ALA A 139 2.28 7.15 -14.20
C ALA A 139 3.52 7.41 -15.08
N ALA A 140 3.77 6.57 -16.06
CA ALA A 140 4.92 6.70 -16.96
C ALA A 140 4.68 7.63 -18.15
N ASP A 141 3.43 7.98 -18.43
CA ASP A 141 3.07 8.87 -19.54
C ASP A 141 3.50 10.32 -19.22
N HIS A 142 4.40 10.87 -20.05
CA HIS A 142 4.90 12.23 -19.89
C HIS A 142 3.80 13.29 -19.98
N ASN A 143 2.86 13.13 -20.90
CA ASN A 143 1.77 14.09 -21.10
C ASN A 143 0.81 14.09 -19.91
N SER A 144 0.47 12.91 -19.36
CA SER A 144 -0.35 12.80 -18.15
C SER A 144 0.36 13.44 -16.95
N ARG A 145 1.67 13.25 -16.81
CA ARG A 145 2.44 13.86 -15.71
C ARG A 145 2.50 15.39 -15.83
N SER A 146 2.79 15.91 -17.02
CA SER A 146 2.80 17.35 -17.25
C SER A 146 1.44 17.98 -16.94
N ARG A 147 0.35 17.34 -17.43
CA ARG A 147 -1.00 17.79 -17.14
C ARG A 147 -1.31 17.73 -15.65
N ALA A 148 -0.91 16.66 -14.94
CA ALA A 148 -1.09 16.52 -13.51
C ALA A 148 -0.42 17.66 -12.71
N LEU A 149 0.82 18.01 -13.06
CA LEU A 149 1.54 19.10 -12.40
C LEU A 149 0.88 20.45 -12.65
N THR A 150 0.37 20.69 -13.89
CA THR A 150 -0.40 21.89 -14.21
C THR A 150 -1.74 21.94 -13.46
N GLU A 151 -2.47 20.84 -13.41
CA GLU A 151 -3.73 20.77 -12.64
C GLU A 151 -3.52 21.01 -11.13
N ILE A 152 -2.39 20.53 -10.56
CA ILE A 152 -2.03 20.81 -9.16
C ILE A 152 -1.69 22.30 -9.00
N GLN A 153 -0.90 22.88 -9.91
CA GLN A 153 -0.58 24.30 -9.90
C GLN A 153 -1.85 25.15 -9.88
N ASP A 154 -2.75 24.90 -10.82
CA ASP A 154 -3.99 25.67 -10.98
C ASP A 154 -4.92 25.52 -9.77
N ALA A 155 -5.12 24.29 -9.31
CA ALA A 155 -6.03 23.99 -8.20
C ALA A 155 -5.54 24.56 -6.85
N LEU A 156 -4.23 24.57 -6.63
CA LEU A 156 -3.62 25.09 -5.39
C LEU A 156 -3.19 26.55 -5.49
N GLY A 157 -3.32 27.18 -6.67
CA GLY A 157 -2.90 28.56 -6.91
C GLY A 157 -1.38 28.76 -6.77
N LEU A 158 -0.58 27.77 -7.18
CA LEU A 158 0.87 27.84 -7.08
C LEU A 158 1.46 28.75 -8.15
N PRO A 159 2.58 29.47 -7.87
CA PRO A 159 3.20 30.34 -8.85
C PRO A 159 3.76 29.58 -10.07
N GLU A 160 4.15 28.34 -9.88
CA GLU A 160 4.69 27.44 -10.92
C GLU A 160 4.28 26.00 -10.69
N ALA A 161 4.39 25.16 -11.71
CA ALA A 161 4.11 23.72 -11.58
C ALA A 161 5.12 23.07 -10.63
N PRO A 162 4.65 22.32 -9.60
CA PRO A 162 5.51 21.78 -8.55
C PRO A 162 6.28 20.56 -9.06
N LEU A 163 7.43 20.79 -9.71
CA LEU A 163 8.28 19.70 -10.23
C LEU A 163 8.87 18.83 -9.11
N ARG A 164 9.11 19.42 -7.93
CA ARG A 164 9.54 18.68 -6.73
C ARG A 164 8.47 18.76 -5.65
N ILE A 165 7.89 17.61 -5.35
CA ILE A 165 6.88 17.46 -4.29
C ILE A 165 7.44 16.54 -3.20
N GLU A 166 7.42 17.00 -1.94
CA GLU A 166 7.76 16.18 -0.79
C GLU A 166 6.48 15.83 -0.01
N CYS A 167 6.28 14.55 0.31
CA CYS A 167 5.14 14.11 1.12
C CYS A 167 5.62 13.43 2.40
N TYR A 168 4.97 13.77 3.50
CA TYR A 168 5.33 13.34 4.86
C TYR A 168 4.19 12.53 5.47
N ASP A 169 4.54 11.36 6.00
CA ASP A 169 3.63 10.48 6.76
C ASP A 169 4.27 10.11 8.10
N MET A 170 3.45 10.11 9.16
CA MET A 170 3.86 9.70 10.49
C MET A 170 3.36 8.30 10.79
N ALA A 171 4.29 7.41 11.13
CA ALA A 171 3.98 6.02 11.40
C ALA A 171 4.35 5.63 12.83
N HIS A 172 3.38 5.04 13.53
CA HIS A 172 3.52 4.59 14.90
C HIS A 172 3.93 3.12 14.98
N LEU A 173 5.07 2.85 15.58
CA LEU A 173 5.51 1.49 15.89
C LEU A 173 5.02 1.11 17.29
N HIS A 174 4.12 0.15 17.38
CA HIS A 174 3.57 -0.40 18.63
C HIS A 174 4.50 -0.20 19.84
N GLY A 175 4.23 0.84 20.61
CA GLY A 175 4.68 1.05 21.97
C GLY A 175 5.95 1.87 22.21
N THR A 176 6.89 2.09 21.26
CA THR A 176 8.16 2.72 21.61
C THR A 176 8.85 3.59 20.55
N ASP A 177 8.60 3.39 19.26
CA ASP A 177 9.35 4.12 18.24
C ASP A 177 8.40 4.83 17.26
N TYR A 178 8.51 6.14 17.18
CA TYR A 178 7.86 6.99 16.19
C TYR A 178 8.81 7.23 15.02
N VAL A 179 8.32 7.10 13.80
CA VAL A 179 9.12 7.33 12.60
C VAL A 179 8.33 8.19 11.62
N GLY A 180 8.92 9.32 11.23
CA GLY A 180 8.44 10.10 10.10
C GLY A 180 9.04 9.60 8.80
N SER A 181 8.23 9.48 7.78
CA SER A 181 8.60 9.12 6.42
C SER A 181 8.52 10.34 5.52
N MET A 182 9.53 10.56 4.68
CA MET A 182 9.52 11.54 3.61
C MET A 182 9.72 10.84 2.29
N VAL A 183 8.79 10.99 1.39
CA VAL A 183 8.93 10.58 -0.01
C VAL A 183 9.00 11.80 -0.91
N VAL A 184 9.63 11.65 -2.06
CA VAL A 184 9.86 12.73 -3.00
C VAL A 184 9.41 12.29 -4.38
N MET A 185 8.67 13.16 -5.07
CA MET A 185 8.46 13.09 -6.51
C MET A 185 9.22 14.19 -7.19
N GLU A 186 9.90 13.84 -8.27
CA GLU A 186 10.55 14.78 -9.19
C GLU A 186 9.95 14.57 -10.59
N ASP A 187 9.46 15.62 -11.20
CA ASP A 187 8.75 15.58 -12.50
C ASP A 187 7.64 14.51 -12.54
N GLY A 188 6.87 14.41 -11.43
CA GLY A 188 5.78 13.44 -11.28
C GLY A 188 6.21 11.98 -11.13
N LEU A 189 7.50 11.69 -10.98
CA LEU A 189 8.05 10.35 -10.77
C LEU A 189 8.66 10.19 -9.38
N PRO A 190 8.55 9.00 -8.76
CA PRO A 190 9.16 8.72 -7.46
C PRO A 190 10.68 8.80 -7.49
N ALA A 191 11.27 9.78 -6.80
CA ALA A 191 12.72 9.94 -6.63
C ALA A 191 13.20 9.15 -5.41
N LYS A 192 13.20 7.81 -5.50
CA LYS A 192 13.46 6.89 -4.35
C LYS A 192 14.79 7.13 -3.63
N ARG A 193 15.81 7.65 -4.33
CA ARG A 193 17.12 8.04 -3.74
C ARG A 193 16.99 9.18 -2.73
N GLU A 194 15.93 9.99 -2.87
CA GLU A 194 15.66 11.14 -2.02
C GLU A 194 14.76 10.81 -0.81
N TYR A 195 14.23 9.58 -0.72
CA TYR A 195 13.39 9.15 0.40
C TYR A 195 14.17 9.12 1.70
N ARG A 196 13.55 9.57 2.80
CA ARG A 196 14.19 9.61 4.13
C ARG A 196 13.24 9.11 5.20
N ARG A 197 13.86 8.54 6.23
CA ARG A 197 13.19 8.16 7.48
C ARG A 197 13.80 8.96 8.61
N PHE A 198 12.93 9.57 9.40
CA PHE A 198 13.30 10.37 10.55
C PHE A 198 12.88 9.62 11.82
N LYS A 199 13.85 9.11 12.56
CA LYS A 199 13.56 8.61 13.91
C LYS A 199 13.24 9.81 14.80
N ILE A 200 12.06 9.80 15.43
CA ILE A 200 11.64 10.83 16.39
C ILE A 200 12.45 10.66 17.68
N LYS A 201 12.90 11.77 18.25
CA LYS A 201 13.80 11.76 19.40
C LYS A 201 13.23 12.45 20.64
N THR A 202 12.36 13.45 20.43
CA THR A 202 11.90 14.35 21.51
C THR A 202 10.48 14.06 21.95
N VAL A 203 9.70 13.35 21.15
CA VAL A 203 8.28 13.09 21.42
C VAL A 203 8.12 11.74 22.10
N HIS A 204 7.43 11.74 23.25
CA HIS A 204 7.05 10.55 23.99
C HIS A 204 5.53 10.38 23.94
N GLY A 205 5.03 9.19 23.56
CA GLY A 205 3.60 8.90 23.46
C GLY A 205 3.06 9.04 22.02
N ASN A 206 1.73 9.23 21.89
CA ASN A 206 1.02 9.25 20.60
C ASN A 206 0.70 10.69 20.17
N ASP A 207 1.71 11.53 20.02
CA ASP A 207 1.53 12.91 19.54
C ASP A 207 2.05 13.06 18.12
N ASP A 208 1.15 12.81 17.14
CA ASP A 208 1.44 12.92 15.72
C ASP A 208 1.82 14.35 15.31
N TYR A 209 1.26 15.37 15.98
CA TYR A 209 1.55 16.77 15.67
C TYR A 209 2.95 17.15 16.10
N ALA A 210 3.36 16.78 17.31
CA ALA A 210 4.70 17.04 17.80
C ALA A 210 5.75 16.26 16.98
N ALA A 211 5.45 15.02 16.60
CA ALA A 211 6.30 14.21 15.74
C ALA A 211 6.48 14.83 14.34
N MET A 212 5.39 15.28 13.72
CA MET A 212 5.41 15.98 12.44
C MET A 212 6.24 17.26 12.52
N ARG A 213 6.04 18.06 13.57
CA ARG A 213 6.82 19.27 13.82
C ARG A 213 8.33 18.96 13.91
N GLU A 214 8.72 17.93 14.67
CA GLU A 214 10.14 17.54 14.76
C GLU A 214 10.73 17.19 13.39
N VAL A 215 10.02 16.41 12.59
CA VAL A 215 10.48 15.98 11.25
C VAL A 215 10.64 17.16 10.32
N LEU A 216 9.61 17.98 10.21
CA LEU A 216 9.61 19.14 9.32
C LEU A 216 10.67 20.17 9.74
N THR A 217 10.79 20.47 11.04
CA THR A 217 11.83 21.38 11.55
C THR A 217 13.22 20.85 11.19
N ARG A 218 13.51 19.57 11.41
CA ARG A 218 14.81 18.97 11.07
C ARG A 218 15.13 19.04 9.59
N ARG A 219 14.14 18.76 8.73
CA ARG A 219 14.31 18.78 7.26
C ARG A 219 14.52 20.22 6.75
N LEU A 220 13.65 21.14 7.16
CA LEU A 220 13.68 22.50 6.66
C LEU A 220 14.83 23.33 7.26
N SER A 221 15.19 23.12 8.52
CA SER A 221 16.42 23.71 9.10
C SER A 221 17.68 23.20 8.40
N ALA A 222 17.70 21.93 7.96
CA ALA A 222 18.81 21.42 7.16
C ALA A 222 18.87 22.10 5.79
N TYR A 223 17.73 22.37 5.17
CA TYR A 223 17.64 23.12 3.91
C TYR A 223 18.18 24.55 4.08
N VAL A 224 17.69 25.31 5.08
CA VAL A 224 18.16 26.68 5.34
C VAL A 224 19.68 26.71 5.50
N ARG A 225 20.22 25.84 6.36
CA ARG A 225 21.66 25.73 6.57
C ARG A 225 22.42 25.40 5.29
N GLU A 226 21.98 24.39 4.52
CA GLU A 226 22.64 23.96 3.29
C GLU A 226 22.56 25.03 2.18
N ARG A 227 21.44 25.77 2.10
CA ARG A 227 21.25 26.92 1.22
C ARG A 227 22.26 28.02 1.56
N ASP A 228 22.35 28.41 2.83
CA ASP A 228 23.21 29.50 3.28
C ASP A 228 24.71 29.15 3.10
N GLU A 229 25.06 27.86 3.28
CA GLU A 229 26.42 27.38 3.01
C GLU A 229 26.74 27.24 1.50
N MET A 230 25.74 27.10 0.60
CA MET A 230 25.95 27.11 -0.85
C MET A 230 26.33 28.50 -1.38
N LEU A 231 25.99 29.57 -0.65
CA LEU A 231 26.41 30.94 -0.96
C LEU A 231 27.91 31.16 -0.66
N ASP A 232 28.56 30.21 0.02
CA ASP A 232 29.98 30.22 0.35
C ASP A 232 30.72 29.29 -0.62
N GLU A 233 31.30 29.84 -1.70
CA GLU A 233 31.91 29.11 -2.83
C GLU A 233 33.04 28.14 -2.43
N GLU A 234 33.67 28.31 -1.26
CA GLU A 234 34.76 27.46 -0.77
C GLU A 234 34.31 26.09 -0.22
N LYS A 235 33.00 25.87 0.01
CA LYS A 235 32.47 24.67 0.68
C LYS A 235 31.58 23.77 -0.18
N ALA A 236 31.65 23.86 -1.48
CA ALA A 236 30.80 23.11 -2.41
C ALA A 236 30.94 21.57 -2.27
N ARG A 237 30.15 20.97 -1.40
CA ARG A 237 29.92 19.50 -1.33
C ARG A 237 28.53 19.17 -1.84
N PRO A 238 28.33 18.00 -2.49
CA PRO A 238 26.96 17.56 -2.85
C PRO A 238 26.09 17.47 -1.61
N ARG A 239 25.06 18.30 -1.51
CA ARG A 239 24.23 18.45 -0.32
C ARG A 239 22.86 17.83 -0.57
N ARG A 240 22.38 17.10 0.42
CA ARG A 240 21.18 16.25 0.26
C ARG A 240 19.87 17.02 0.39
N PHE A 241 19.92 18.19 1.07
CA PHE A 241 18.71 18.97 1.38
C PHE A 241 18.73 20.37 0.80
N ALA A 242 19.68 20.68 -0.10
CA ALA A 242 19.86 22.01 -0.66
C ALA A 242 18.72 22.49 -1.58
N TYR A 243 17.84 21.59 -2.00
CA TYR A 243 16.71 21.93 -2.86
C TYR A 243 15.41 21.99 -2.06
N PRO A 244 14.67 23.13 -2.11
CA PRO A 244 13.37 23.24 -1.47
C PRO A 244 12.33 22.40 -2.24
N PRO A 245 11.31 21.87 -1.57
CA PRO A 245 10.13 21.39 -2.27
C PRO A 245 9.35 22.57 -2.84
N GLN A 246 8.86 22.45 -4.06
CA GLN A 246 7.91 23.40 -4.65
C GLN A 246 6.48 23.15 -4.17
N LEU A 247 6.25 22.01 -3.50
CA LEU A 247 5.05 21.71 -2.75
C LEU A 247 5.38 20.72 -1.63
N LEU A 248 5.04 21.08 -0.40
CA LEU A 248 5.13 20.20 0.76
C LEU A 248 3.73 19.67 1.10
N ILE A 249 3.59 18.35 1.14
CA ILE A 249 2.32 17.67 1.46
C ILE A 249 2.50 16.92 2.78
N VAL A 250 1.50 17.01 3.65
CA VAL A 250 1.38 16.16 4.84
C VAL A 250 0.20 15.20 4.67
N ASP A 251 0.42 13.91 4.97
CA ASP A 251 -0.65 12.91 5.04
C ASP A 251 -1.47 13.16 6.31
N GLY A 252 -2.64 13.75 6.13
CA GLY A 252 -3.52 14.10 7.24
C GLY A 252 -4.46 15.24 6.92
N GLY A 253 -5.13 15.73 7.97
CA GLY A 253 -6.11 16.80 7.85
C GLY A 253 -5.56 18.18 8.25
N ARG A 254 -6.49 19.07 8.59
CA ARG A 254 -6.19 20.47 8.96
C ARG A 254 -5.21 20.62 10.12
N GLY A 255 -5.20 19.67 11.07
CA GLY A 255 -4.28 19.74 12.20
C GLY A 255 -2.82 19.57 11.77
N GLN A 256 -2.53 18.59 10.89
CA GLN A 256 -1.20 18.39 10.32
C GLN A 256 -0.80 19.55 9.42
N LEU A 257 -1.76 20.11 8.65
CA LEU A 257 -1.54 21.32 7.85
C LEU A 257 -1.11 22.51 8.70
N ALA A 258 -1.80 22.72 9.82
CA ALA A 258 -1.45 23.83 10.74
C ALA A 258 -0.01 23.69 11.25
N VAL A 259 0.40 22.47 11.64
CA VAL A 259 1.77 22.20 12.07
C VAL A 259 2.77 22.49 10.96
N ALA A 260 2.51 22.06 9.74
CA ALA A 260 3.40 22.27 8.59
C ALA A 260 3.54 23.77 8.28
N ARG A 261 2.42 24.50 8.23
CA ARG A 261 2.40 25.95 8.04
C ARG A 261 3.21 26.68 9.13
N ASP A 262 2.99 26.31 10.40
CA ASP A 262 3.65 26.97 11.52
C ASP A 262 5.18 26.77 11.45
N VAL A 263 5.65 25.56 11.11
CA VAL A 263 7.10 25.28 10.93
C VAL A 263 7.70 26.09 9.77
N VAL A 264 6.98 26.14 8.64
CA VAL A 264 7.41 26.91 7.46
C VAL A 264 7.51 28.41 7.80
N ASN A 265 6.51 28.97 8.51
CA ASN A 265 6.50 30.35 8.94
C ASN A 265 7.62 30.65 9.96
N GLU A 266 7.82 29.79 10.96
CA GLU A 266 8.88 29.93 11.98
C GLU A 266 10.28 29.99 11.36
N LEU A 267 10.48 29.33 10.22
CA LEU A 267 11.74 29.31 9.48
C LEU A 267 11.82 30.39 8.37
N GLY A 268 10.80 31.24 8.21
CA GLY A 268 10.74 32.28 7.19
C GLY A 268 10.71 31.75 5.75
N LEU A 269 10.07 30.60 5.54
CA LEU A 269 9.99 29.90 4.27
C LEU A 269 8.57 29.95 3.63
N ASP A 270 7.65 30.72 4.22
CA ASP A 270 6.24 30.79 3.82
C ASP A 270 6.04 31.34 2.39
N ALA A 271 6.93 32.22 1.94
CA ALA A 271 6.92 32.72 0.55
C ALA A 271 7.56 31.75 -0.46
N GLU A 272 8.33 30.74 0.02
CA GLU A 272 9.13 29.85 -0.83
C GLU A 272 8.53 28.45 -0.92
N ILE A 273 7.93 27.94 0.16
CA ILE A 273 7.46 26.57 0.26
C ILE A 273 5.95 26.52 0.51
N PRO A 274 5.13 26.35 -0.53
CA PRO A 274 3.72 26.10 -0.37
C PRO A 274 3.47 24.78 0.38
N VAL A 275 2.45 24.77 1.25
CA VAL A 275 2.08 23.59 2.03
C VAL A 275 0.64 23.17 1.74
N ALA A 276 0.38 21.87 1.71
CA ALA A 276 -0.95 21.30 1.60
C ALA A 276 -1.07 20.06 2.50
N ALA A 277 -2.29 19.71 2.86
CA ALA A 277 -2.59 18.43 3.50
C ALA A 277 -3.54 17.63 2.63
N LEU A 278 -3.33 16.32 2.59
CA LEU A 278 -4.20 15.38 1.88
C LEU A 278 -4.87 14.45 2.88
N ALA A 279 -6.17 14.68 3.12
CA ALA A 279 -6.94 13.87 4.03
C ALA A 279 -7.41 12.57 3.37
N LYS A 280 -7.27 11.46 4.10
CA LYS A 280 -7.57 10.12 3.63
C LYS A 280 -9.05 9.87 3.34
N LYS A 281 -9.92 10.53 4.08
CA LYS A 281 -11.37 10.43 3.89
C LYS A 281 -11.81 11.46 2.86
N PHE A 282 -12.39 11.06 1.75
CA PHE A 282 -12.89 11.88 0.64
C PHE A 282 -11.83 12.52 -0.27
N GLU A 283 -10.53 12.18 -0.13
CA GLU A 283 -9.45 12.74 -0.94
C GLU A 283 -9.43 14.28 -0.94
N GLU A 284 -9.73 14.87 0.21
CA GLU A 284 -9.79 16.31 0.39
C GLU A 284 -8.39 16.90 0.53
N VAL A 285 -8.11 17.92 -0.29
CA VAL A 285 -6.86 18.69 -0.23
C VAL A 285 -7.13 19.98 0.52
N PHE A 286 -6.41 20.21 1.61
CA PHE A 286 -6.48 21.44 2.40
C PHE A 286 -5.26 22.32 2.16
N VAL A 287 -5.47 23.62 2.05
CA VAL A 287 -4.42 24.64 1.94
C VAL A 287 -4.56 25.66 3.07
N PRO A 288 -3.46 26.34 3.48
CA PRO A 288 -3.53 27.39 4.50
C PRO A 288 -4.48 28.50 4.10
N GLY A 289 -5.22 29.01 5.08
CA GLY A 289 -6.14 30.15 4.88
C GLY A 289 -7.48 29.80 4.23
N SER A 290 -7.73 28.52 3.92
CA SER A 290 -9.03 28.06 3.43
C SER A 290 -9.72 27.16 4.45
N ASP A 291 -10.99 27.46 4.74
CA ASP A 291 -11.85 26.61 5.58
C ASP A 291 -12.52 25.48 4.80
N THR A 292 -12.48 25.53 3.49
CA THR A 292 -13.03 24.51 2.59
C THR A 292 -11.90 23.78 1.87
N PRO A 293 -12.05 22.47 1.62
CA PRO A 293 -11.06 21.73 0.83
C PRO A 293 -11.05 22.23 -0.62
N VAL A 294 -9.90 22.14 -1.24
CA VAL A 294 -9.74 22.35 -2.68
C VAL A 294 -10.35 21.15 -3.40
N VAL A 295 -11.29 21.43 -4.30
CA VAL A 295 -11.99 20.40 -5.06
C VAL A 295 -11.28 20.16 -6.39
N PHE A 296 -10.71 18.99 -6.53
CA PHE A 296 -10.25 18.50 -7.82
C PHE A 296 -11.41 17.82 -8.56
N ALA A 297 -11.41 17.92 -9.89
CA ALA A 297 -12.31 17.10 -10.68
C ALA A 297 -11.98 15.62 -10.46
N ARG A 298 -13.00 14.77 -10.25
CA ARG A 298 -12.80 13.32 -10.19
C ARG A 298 -12.21 12.84 -11.51
N GLY A 299 -11.22 11.97 -11.45
CA GLY A 299 -10.48 11.53 -12.64
C GLY A 299 -9.42 12.52 -13.15
N SER A 300 -9.15 13.65 -12.44
CA SER A 300 -8.06 14.54 -12.81
C SER A 300 -6.69 13.87 -12.58
N GLU A 301 -5.75 14.13 -13.49
CA GLU A 301 -4.38 13.61 -13.37
C GLU A 301 -3.67 14.19 -12.13
N GLY A 302 -3.99 15.44 -11.75
CA GLY A 302 -3.48 16.09 -10.54
C GLY A 302 -3.89 15.36 -9.28
N LEU A 303 -5.16 15.02 -9.13
CA LEU A 303 -5.65 14.26 -7.97
C LEU A 303 -5.02 12.86 -7.91
N PHE A 304 -4.90 12.17 -9.05
CA PHE A 304 -4.22 10.88 -9.11
C PHE A 304 -2.75 10.97 -8.69
N MET A 305 -2.06 12.05 -9.07
CA MET A 305 -0.67 12.27 -8.65
C MET A 305 -0.57 12.50 -7.15
N LEU A 306 -1.45 13.30 -6.57
CA LEU A 306 -1.50 13.54 -5.13
C LEU A 306 -1.79 12.26 -4.34
N GLN A 307 -2.73 11.45 -4.79
CA GLN A 307 -2.98 10.12 -4.19
C GLN A 307 -1.74 9.23 -4.27
N ARG A 308 -1.09 9.17 -5.43
CA ARG A 308 0.10 8.33 -5.61
C ARG A 308 1.22 8.70 -4.68
N ILE A 309 1.49 10.00 -4.46
CA ILE A 309 2.57 10.40 -3.54
C ILE A 309 2.19 10.07 -2.10
N ARG A 310 0.93 10.23 -1.68
CA ARG A 310 0.44 9.82 -0.37
C ARG A 310 0.57 8.31 -0.18
N ASP A 311 0.06 7.52 -1.11
CA ASP A 311 0.13 6.05 -1.05
C ASP A 311 1.58 5.57 -1.00
N GLU A 312 2.48 6.24 -1.70
CA GLU A 312 3.91 5.93 -1.67
C GLU A 312 4.53 6.29 -0.30
N ALA A 313 4.14 7.42 0.33
CA ALA A 313 4.56 7.78 1.67
C ALA A 313 4.11 6.72 2.69
N HIS A 314 2.84 6.35 2.63
CA HIS A 314 2.27 5.30 3.48
C HIS A 314 2.91 3.92 3.23
N ARG A 315 3.13 3.54 1.97
CA ARG A 315 3.84 2.31 1.60
C ARG A 315 5.27 2.30 2.17
N PHE A 316 5.99 3.42 2.04
CA PHE A 316 7.36 3.55 2.52
C PHE A 316 7.45 3.48 4.05
N ALA A 317 6.51 4.12 4.75
CA ALA A 317 6.36 4.00 6.20
C ALA A 317 6.11 2.55 6.63
N ASN A 318 5.14 1.87 6.00
CA ASN A 318 4.78 0.49 6.31
C ASN A 318 5.87 -0.55 6.00
N THR A 319 6.73 -0.29 5.01
CA THR A 319 7.87 -1.18 4.71
C THR A 319 8.84 -1.24 5.88
N PHE A 320 9.08 -0.11 6.55
CA PHE A 320 9.92 -0.06 7.74
C PHE A 320 9.33 -0.84 8.93
N HIS A 321 8.01 -0.78 9.10
CA HIS A 321 7.31 -1.58 10.11
C HIS A 321 7.55 -3.09 9.92
N ARG A 322 7.50 -3.57 8.67
CA ARG A 322 7.79 -4.98 8.35
C ARG A 322 9.25 -5.35 8.60
N GLU A 323 10.19 -4.50 8.23
CA GLU A 323 11.62 -4.70 8.48
C GLU A 323 11.94 -4.78 9.98
N LEU A 324 11.35 -3.88 10.79
CA LEU A 324 11.56 -3.87 12.24
C LEU A 324 10.84 -5.04 12.93
N ARG A 325 9.63 -5.42 12.50
CA ARG A 325 8.98 -6.65 12.99
C ARG A 325 9.81 -7.89 12.68
N SER A 326 10.32 -8.00 11.47
CA SER A 326 11.20 -9.10 11.07
C SER A 326 12.45 -9.13 11.94
N LYS A 327 13.10 -7.98 12.15
CA LYS A 327 14.26 -7.86 13.04
C LYS A 327 13.92 -8.21 14.50
N ARG A 328 12.80 -7.70 15.04
CA ARG A 328 12.37 -8.02 16.42
C ARG A 328 11.97 -9.48 16.59
N MET A 329 11.26 -10.09 15.64
CA MET A 329 10.95 -11.52 15.66
C MET A 329 12.21 -12.38 15.56
N THR A 330 13.19 -11.93 14.78
CA THR A 330 14.47 -12.62 14.61
C THR A 330 15.34 -12.49 15.86
N THR A 331 15.40 -11.31 16.47
CA THR A 331 16.18 -11.05 17.68
C THR A 331 15.44 -11.51 18.93
N GLY A 332 14.11 -11.34 18.98
CA GLY A 332 13.28 -11.69 20.14
C GLY A 332 13.23 -13.19 20.46
N SER A 333 13.31 -14.06 19.46
CA SER A 333 13.32 -15.52 19.70
C SER A 333 14.63 -16.02 20.31
N LEU A 334 15.74 -15.31 20.08
CA LEU A 334 17.06 -15.58 20.67
C LEU A 334 17.37 -14.65 21.87
N ALA A 335 16.52 -13.68 22.16
CA ALA A 335 16.69 -12.78 23.29
C ALA A 335 16.48 -13.52 24.62
N GLY A 336 17.26 -13.11 25.64
CA GLY A 336 17.18 -13.70 26.97
C GLY A 336 17.96 -15.01 27.15
N ILE A 337 18.70 -15.47 26.14
CA ILE A 337 19.65 -16.59 26.29
C ILE A 337 20.93 -16.05 26.95
N PRO A 338 21.31 -16.53 28.14
CA PRO A 338 22.48 -16.02 28.84
C PRO A 338 23.74 -16.15 27.99
N GLY A 339 24.52 -15.07 27.90
CA GLY A 339 25.75 -15.01 27.11
C GLY A 339 25.58 -14.81 25.60
N LEU A 340 24.36 -14.87 25.05
CA LEU A 340 24.07 -14.63 23.63
C LEU A 340 23.67 -13.18 23.37
N GLY A 341 24.64 -12.24 23.48
CA GLY A 341 24.40 -10.82 23.17
C GLY A 341 24.16 -10.55 21.67
N GLU A 342 23.68 -9.35 21.33
CA GLU A 342 23.29 -9.00 19.95
C GLU A 342 24.32 -9.28 18.87
N ALA A 343 25.60 -9.02 19.16
CA ALA A 343 26.68 -9.28 18.21
C ALA A 343 26.82 -10.79 17.89
N ARG A 344 26.72 -11.63 18.91
CA ARG A 344 26.76 -13.10 18.76
C ARG A 344 25.49 -13.62 18.08
N GLN A 345 24.32 -13.06 18.40
CA GLN A 345 23.05 -13.40 17.72
C GLN A 345 23.15 -13.14 16.21
N LYS A 346 23.61 -11.96 15.80
CA LYS A 346 23.79 -11.60 14.37
C LYS A 346 24.76 -12.55 13.68
N LYS A 347 25.88 -12.89 14.35
CA LYS A 347 26.88 -13.79 13.80
C LYS A 347 26.35 -15.22 13.67
N LEU A 348 25.57 -15.69 14.64
CA LEU A 348 24.95 -17.02 14.64
C LEU A 348 23.87 -17.14 13.53
N ILE A 349 23.01 -16.14 13.39
CA ILE A 349 21.98 -16.08 12.34
C ILE A 349 22.62 -16.16 10.96
N LYS A 350 23.74 -15.44 10.77
CA LYS A 350 24.51 -15.48 9.50
C LYS A 350 25.14 -16.82 9.23
N ALA A 351 25.74 -17.45 10.27
CA ALA A 351 26.43 -18.72 10.15
C ALA A 351 25.48 -19.89 9.88
N MET A 352 24.29 -19.89 10.51
CA MET A 352 23.30 -20.96 10.40
C MET A 352 22.24 -20.74 9.30
N GLY A 353 22.32 -19.62 8.56
CA GLY A 353 21.36 -19.34 7.47
C GLY A 353 19.98 -18.82 7.91
N GLY A 354 19.81 -18.48 9.20
CA GLY A 354 18.57 -17.90 9.71
C GLY A 354 18.08 -18.47 11.04
N VAL A 355 17.15 -17.77 11.68
CA VAL A 355 16.61 -18.21 12.98
C VAL A 355 15.80 -19.51 12.87
N LYS A 356 15.16 -19.76 11.73
CA LYS A 356 14.42 -20.99 11.49
C LYS A 356 15.36 -22.20 11.50
N ALA A 357 16.54 -22.05 10.88
CA ALA A 357 17.59 -23.08 10.90
C ALA A 357 18.16 -23.28 12.32
N ILE A 358 18.38 -22.22 13.09
CA ILE A 358 18.85 -22.30 14.48
C ILE A 358 17.83 -23.06 15.36
N LYS A 359 16.54 -22.82 15.19
CA LYS A 359 15.48 -23.53 15.92
C LYS A 359 15.37 -25.02 15.58
N ALA A 360 15.68 -25.37 14.34
CA ALA A 360 15.64 -26.74 13.83
C ALA A 360 16.96 -27.49 13.98
N ALA A 361 18.03 -26.79 14.42
CA ALA A 361 19.37 -27.36 14.51
C ALA A 361 19.45 -28.35 15.68
N SER A 362 20.17 -29.46 15.45
CA SER A 362 20.53 -30.40 16.51
C SER A 362 21.59 -29.77 17.46
N LEU A 363 21.77 -30.37 18.61
CA LEU A 363 22.82 -29.92 19.53
C LEU A 363 24.20 -30.00 18.90
N ASP A 364 24.46 -31.03 18.09
CA ASP A 364 25.74 -31.23 17.43
C ASP A 364 26.00 -30.15 16.35
N ASP A 365 24.95 -29.73 15.61
CA ASP A 365 25.06 -28.63 14.65
C ASP A 365 25.44 -27.30 15.33
N LEU A 366 24.88 -27.06 16.53
CA LEU A 366 25.16 -25.84 17.30
C LEU A 366 26.56 -25.89 17.92
N LEU A 367 27.02 -27.06 18.38
CA LEU A 367 28.37 -27.27 18.91
C LEU A 367 29.44 -27.22 17.82
N ALA A 368 29.09 -27.55 16.58
CA ALA A 368 29.98 -27.43 15.41
C ALA A 368 30.35 -25.97 15.07
N VAL A 369 29.63 -25.00 15.61
CA VAL A 369 29.91 -23.57 15.43
C VAL A 369 31.08 -23.15 16.33
N THR A 370 32.28 -23.23 15.81
CA THR A 370 33.59 -23.12 16.53
C THR A 370 33.76 -21.87 17.42
N TRP A 371 33.08 -20.77 17.13
CA TRP A 371 33.16 -19.53 17.91
C TRP A 371 32.01 -19.38 18.95
N LEU A 372 31.06 -20.33 18.97
CA LEU A 372 29.95 -20.34 19.91
C LEU A 372 30.33 -21.15 21.15
N PRO A 373 30.31 -20.58 22.37
CA PRO A 373 30.60 -21.36 23.57
C PRO A 373 29.58 -22.49 23.79
N ASP A 374 30.04 -23.68 24.20
CA ASP A 374 29.20 -24.86 24.41
C ASP A 374 28.01 -24.61 25.31
N GLN A 375 28.17 -23.80 26.38
CA GLN A 375 27.09 -23.44 27.29
C GLN A 375 25.97 -22.69 26.56
N ILE A 376 26.31 -21.82 25.61
CA ILE A 376 25.34 -21.06 24.82
C ILE A 376 24.66 -21.98 23.79
N ALA A 377 25.40 -22.89 23.15
CA ALA A 377 24.84 -23.87 22.22
C ALA A 377 23.80 -24.77 22.95
N ARG A 378 24.11 -25.25 24.11
CA ARG A 378 23.20 -26.05 24.94
C ARG A 378 21.97 -25.26 25.40
N ALA A 379 22.14 -23.98 25.81
CA ALA A 379 21.05 -23.13 26.22
C ALA A 379 20.10 -22.77 25.02
N ILE A 380 20.64 -22.64 23.82
CA ILE A 380 19.84 -22.45 22.59
C ILE A 380 19.02 -23.73 22.32
N HIS A 381 19.67 -24.88 22.31
CA HIS A 381 19.00 -26.17 22.08
C HIS A 381 17.91 -26.45 23.10
N GLN A 382 18.20 -26.30 24.39
CA GLN A 382 17.23 -26.48 25.46
C GLN A 382 16.01 -25.57 25.33
N ARG A 383 16.21 -24.29 24.93
CA ARG A 383 15.10 -23.35 24.77
C ARG A 383 14.16 -23.69 23.61
N PHE A 384 14.64 -24.33 22.56
CA PHE A 384 13.83 -24.60 21.36
C PHE A 384 13.41 -26.08 21.24
N ASN A 385 14.14 -27.00 21.87
CA ASN A 385 13.91 -28.44 21.75
C ASN A 385 13.69 -29.13 23.13
N GLY A 386 13.76 -28.37 24.23
CA GLY A 386 13.69 -28.93 25.59
C GLY A 386 12.29 -29.23 26.12
N SER A 387 11.22 -29.06 25.32
CA SER A 387 9.86 -29.40 25.75
C SER A 387 9.36 -30.77 25.27
N ALA A 388 10.23 -31.60 24.66
CA ALA A 388 9.84 -32.89 24.10
C ALA A 388 10.19 -34.10 25.01
N ASP A 389 10.90 -33.90 26.14
CA ASP A 389 11.44 -35.04 26.94
C ASP A 389 10.88 -35.20 28.36
N GLU A 390 9.79 -34.49 28.73
CA GLU A 390 9.12 -34.66 30.04
C GLU A 390 7.77 -35.38 29.95
N SER A 391 7.68 -36.39 29.13
CA SER A 391 6.53 -37.30 29.20
C SER A 391 6.97 -38.75 29.01
N VAL A 392 7.62 -39.36 30.00
CA VAL A 392 7.55 -40.79 30.33
C VAL A 392 8.41 -41.04 31.60
N GLU A 393 7.77 -41.09 32.78
CA GLU A 393 8.06 -42.02 33.83
C GLU A 393 7.03 -41.81 34.97
N GLU A 394 5.89 -42.50 34.89
CA GLU A 394 5.14 -42.87 36.07
C GLU A 394 5.79 -44.15 36.65
N PRO A 395 6.19 -44.18 37.92
CA PRO A 395 6.51 -45.42 38.57
C PRO A 395 5.21 -46.10 39.00
N ARG A 396 4.97 -47.28 38.47
CA ARG A 396 4.04 -48.23 39.04
C ARG A 396 4.53 -48.72 40.44
N SER A 397 3.74 -48.51 41.41
CA SER A 397 3.64 -49.39 42.62
C SER A 397 2.28 -49.22 43.25
#